data_5d1cb4866d4757026c79a0803e9b60b0
#
_entry.id   5d1cb4866d4757026c79a0803e9b60b0
#
_cell.length_a   1.000
_cell.length_b   1.000
_cell.length_c   1.000
_cell.angle_alpha   90.00
_cell.angle_beta   90.00
_cell.angle_gamma   90.00
#
_symmetry.space_group_name_H-M   'P 1'
#
loop_
_entity.id
_entity.type
_entity.pdbx_description
1 polymer ?
#
loop_
_entity_poly.entity_id
_entity_poly.type
_entity_poly.pdbx_seq_one_letter_code
_entity_poly.pdbx_strand_id
1 'polypeptide(L)'
;MIVEVVGAILFDRGGRLLTVRKRGTERFMLPGGKREPGEDDVIALARELAEELGVALVSAQPFGRFEAPAANEPNALVRSEVYLVTVEGHALIQAEIEELLWIDPAAPPDVPLAPLLARQILPALTARRRATRTR
;
A
#
# COMPACT_ATOMS: atom_id res chain seq x y z
N MET A 1 -12.76 -0.65 -17.11
CA MET A 1 -13.19 -0.17 -15.79
C MET A 1 -11.99 0.30 -15.00
N ILE A 2 -12.11 1.41 -14.32
CA ILE A 2 -11.04 1.94 -13.46
C ILE A 2 -11.52 1.85 -12.01
N VAL A 3 -10.74 1.18 -11.18
CA VAL A 3 -10.98 1.10 -9.73
C VAL A 3 -10.05 2.09 -9.04
N GLU A 4 -10.62 3.09 -8.39
CA GLU A 4 -9.86 4.11 -7.69
C GLU A 4 -9.72 3.78 -6.21
N VAL A 5 -8.46 3.83 -5.71
CA VAL A 5 -8.13 3.49 -4.33
C VAL A 5 -7.13 4.47 -3.76
N VAL A 6 -6.96 4.42 -2.45
CA VAL A 6 -5.85 5.05 -1.73
C VAL A 6 -4.97 3.95 -1.16
N GLY A 7 -3.67 4.17 -1.16
CA GLY A 7 -2.71 3.19 -0.64
C GLY A 7 -1.68 3.84 0.27
N ALA A 8 -1.18 3.07 1.23
CA ALA A 8 -0.22 3.54 2.21
C ALA A 8 1.13 2.84 2.06
N ILE A 9 2.19 3.64 2.02
CA ILE A 9 3.56 3.18 2.19
C ILE A 9 3.90 3.34 3.66
N LEU A 10 4.01 2.23 4.36
CA LEU A 10 4.35 2.19 5.77
C LEU A 10 5.63 1.38 5.96
N PHE A 11 6.66 2.03 6.50
CA PHE A 11 7.93 1.37 6.81
C PHE A 11 8.06 1.06 8.29
N ASP A 12 8.72 -0.04 8.61
CA ASP A 12 9.19 -0.29 9.96
C ASP A 12 10.53 0.44 10.20
N ARG A 13 11.09 0.31 11.39
CA ARG A 13 12.36 0.96 11.75
C ARG A 13 13.54 0.49 10.90
N GLY A 14 13.46 -0.74 10.38
CA GLY A 14 14.49 -1.30 9.51
C GLY A 14 14.34 -0.94 8.04
N GLY A 15 13.33 -0.14 7.70
CA GLY A 15 13.08 0.26 6.31
C GLY A 15 12.35 -0.81 5.49
N ARG A 16 11.73 -1.79 6.14
CA ARG A 16 10.90 -2.76 5.45
C ARG A 16 9.51 -2.20 5.22
N LEU A 17 8.95 -2.53 4.07
CA LEU A 17 7.64 -2.06 3.63
C LEU A 17 6.56 -3.05 4.03
N LEU A 18 5.49 -2.53 4.63
CA LEU A 18 4.34 -3.38 4.96
C LEU A 18 3.52 -3.68 3.72
N THR A 19 3.26 -4.97 3.51
CA THR A 19 2.32 -5.45 2.51
C THR A 19 1.27 -6.33 3.17
N VAL A 20 0.11 -6.43 2.55
CA VAL A 20 -1.01 -7.21 3.05
C VAL A 20 -1.56 -8.11 1.95
N ARG A 21 -2.12 -9.24 2.34
CA ARG A 21 -2.85 -10.14 1.45
C ARG A 21 -4.24 -10.32 2.01
N LYS A 22 -5.23 -10.07 1.16
CA LYS A 22 -6.63 -10.22 1.53
C LYS A 22 -7.06 -11.67 1.46
N ARG A 23 -8.01 -12.05 2.32
CA ARG A 23 -8.58 -13.38 2.33
C ARG A 23 -9.13 -13.75 0.95
N GLY A 24 -8.81 -14.94 0.48
CA GLY A 24 -9.26 -15.41 -0.82
C GLY A 24 -8.42 -14.92 -2.00
N THR A 25 -7.35 -14.17 -1.76
CA THR A 25 -6.44 -13.71 -2.80
C THR A 25 -5.03 -14.25 -2.58
N GLU A 26 -4.23 -14.23 -3.65
CA GLU A 26 -2.87 -14.76 -3.60
C GLU A 26 -1.79 -13.67 -3.54
N ARG A 27 -2.13 -12.44 -3.94
CA ARG A 27 -1.14 -11.38 -4.15
C ARG A 27 -1.08 -10.42 -2.97
N PHE A 28 0.15 -10.08 -2.59
CA PHE A 28 0.39 -9.03 -1.60
C PHE A 28 0.32 -7.66 -2.24
N MET A 29 -0.23 -6.70 -1.53
CA MET A 29 -0.45 -5.34 -2.00
C MET A 29 -0.23 -4.34 -0.86
N LEU A 30 -0.22 -3.05 -1.18
CA LEU A 30 -0.21 -2.02 -0.15
C LEU A 30 -1.52 -2.05 0.64
N PRO A 31 -1.47 -1.75 1.95
CA PRO A 31 -2.71 -1.53 2.69
C PRO A 31 -3.44 -0.30 2.14
N GLY A 32 -4.77 -0.32 2.22
CA GLY A 32 -5.62 0.75 1.71
C GLY A 32 -6.90 0.21 1.12
N GLY A 33 -7.61 1.03 0.36
CA GLY A 33 -8.86 0.63 -0.26
C GLY A 33 -9.60 1.77 -0.93
N LYS A 34 -10.88 1.54 -1.20
CA LYS A 34 -11.73 2.51 -1.89
C LYS A 34 -12.19 3.60 -0.95
N ARG A 35 -12.33 4.83 -1.48
CA ARG A 35 -12.99 5.91 -0.74
C ARG A 35 -14.47 5.61 -0.61
N GLU A 36 -15.03 5.96 0.54
CA GLU A 36 -16.48 6.00 0.72
C GLU A 36 -17.01 7.37 0.32
N PRO A 37 -18.32 7.51 0.02
CA PRO A 37 -18.89 8.81 -0.34
C PRO A 37 -18.58 9.87 0.72
N GLY A 38 -18.11 11.03 0.26
CA GLY A 38 -17.76 12.14 1.13
C GLY A 38 -16.39 12.09 1.78
N GLU A 39 -15.62 11.02 1.57
CA GLU A 39 -14.26 10.94 2.10
C GLU A 39 -13.24 11.56 1.15
N ASP A 40 -12.32 12.37 1.70
CA ASP A 40 -11.09 12.68 1.00
C ASP A 40 -10.07 11.55 1.19
N ASP A 41 -8.91 11.68 0.55
CA ASP A 41 -7.89 10.62 0.57
C ASP A 41 -7.40 10.29 1.99
N VAL A 42 -7.12 11.30 2.79
CA VAL A 42 -6.56 11.09 4.13
C VAL A 42 -7.58 10.45 5.06
N ILE A 43 -8.84 10.87 4.97
CA ILE A 43 -9.92 10.27 5.76
C ILE A 43 -10.11 8.80 5.37
N ALA A 44 -10.15 8.51 4.06
CA ALA A 44 -10.27 7.14 3.57
C ALA A 44 -9.09 6.28 4.03
N LEU A 45 -7.89 6.82 3.92
CA LEU A 45 -6.67 6.11 4.32
C LEU A 45 -6.66 5.81 5.82
N ALA A 46 -7.01 6.79 6.65
CA ALA A 46 -7.10 6.61 8.10
C ALA A 46 -8.10 5.51 8.47
N ARG A 47 -9.28 5.51 7.83
CA ARG A 47 -10.31 4.50 8.04
C ARG A 47 -9.83 3.11 7.63
N GLU A 48 -9.23 2.98 6.44
CA GLU A 48 -8.74 1.69 5.94
C GLU A 48 -7.62 1.12 6.83
N LEU A 49 -6.69 1.96 7.28
CA LEU A 49 -5.61 1.51 8.16
C LEU A 49 -6.14 1.05 9.52
N ALA A 50 -7.15 1.75 10.06
CA ALA A 50 -7.79 1.33 11.30
C ALA A 50 -8.53 0.00 11.13
N GLU A 51 -9.28 -0.16 10.04
CA GLU A 51 -10.03 -1.38 9.76
C GLU A 51 -9.13 -2.58 9.48
N GLU A 52 -8.11 -2.40 8.64
CA GLU A 52 -7.26 -3.51 8.19
C GLU A 52 -6.18 -3.90 9.18
N LEU A 53 -5.61 -2.93 9.88
CA LEU A 53 -4.39 -3.12 10.68
C LEU A 53 -4.54 -2.73 12.15
N GLY A 54 -5.63 -2.07 12.53
CA GLY A 54 -5.82 -1.62 13.89
C GLY A 54 -4.87 -0.50 14.33
N VAL A 55 -4.36 0.28 13.40
CA VAL A 55 -3.45 1.38 13.69
C VAL A 55 -4.11 2.73 13.43
N ALA A 56 -3.62 3.77 14.09
CA ALA A 56 -4.09 5.14 13.93
C ALA A 56 -3.14 5.92 13.03
N LEU A 57 -3.66 6.53 11.98
CA LEU A 57 -2.87 7.38 11.10
C LEU A 57 -2.42 8.64 11.84
N VAL A 58 -1.13 8.91 11.83
CA VAL A 58 -0.53 10.12 12.44
C VAL A 58 -0.24 11.16 11.37
N SER A 59 0.41 10.77 10.28
CA SER A 59 0.71 11.68 9.17
C SER A 59 0.63 10.98 7.84
N ALA A 60 0.30 11.73 6.79
CA ALA A 60 0.25 11.23 5.43
C ALA A 60 0.83 12.29 4.50
N GLN A 61 1.81 11.89 3.69
CA GLN A 61 2.47 12.76 2.74
C GLN A 61 2.28 12.18 1.34
N PRO A 62 1.79 12.98 0.38
CA PRO A 62 1.61 12.47 -0.99
C PRO A 62 2.91 11.90 -1.55
N PHE A 63 2.83 10.71 -2.11
CA PHE A 63 3.95 10.06 -2.77
C PHE A 63 3.79 10.06 -4.28
N GLY A 64 2.60 9.74 -4.78
CA GLY A 64 2.32 9.76 -6.21
C GLY A 64 1.02 9.07 -6.56
N ARG A 65 0.66 9.19 -7.84
CA ARG A 65 -0.49 8.49 -8.43
C ARG A 65 0.04 7.43 -9.39
N PHE A 66 -0.48 6.22 -9.28
CA PHE A 66 -0.01 5.09 -10.07
C PHE A 66 -1.18 4.30 -10.63
N GLU A 67 -0.96 3.65 -11.77
CA GLU A 67 -1.95 2.79 -12.40
C GLU A 67 -1.32 1.46 -12.79
N ALA A 68 -2.09 0.39 -12.68
CA ALA A 68 -1.67 -0.93 -13.11
C ALA A 68 -2.90 -1.81 -13.33
N PRO A 69 -2.77 -2.96 -14.04
CA PRO A 69 -3.84 -3.93 -14.08
C PRO A 69 -4.24 -4.37 -12.68
N ALA A 70 -5.54 -4.50 -12.45
CA ALA A 70 -6.05 -4.94 -11.15
C ALA A 70 -5.60 -6.38 -10.87
N ALA A 71 -5.21 -6.66 -9.63
CA ALA A 71 -4.71 -7.98 -9.25
C ALA A 71 -5.79 -9.06 -9.31
N ASN A 72 -7.03 -8.70 -8.96
CA ASN A 72 -8.11 -9.66 -8.75
C ASN A 72 -9.35 -9.42 -9.61
N GLU A 73 -9.31 -8.44 -10.50
CA GLU A 73 -10.44 -8.10 -11.37
C GLU A 73 -9.99 -8.09 -12.83
N PRO A 74 -10.44 -9.06 -13.65
CA PRO A 74 -10.07 -9.10 -15.07
C PRO A 74 -10.55 -7.84 -15.80
N ASN A 75 -9.74 -7.36 -16.73
CA ASN A 75 -10.05 -6.21 -17.59
C ASN A 75 -10.27 -4.89 -16.82
N ALA A 76 -9.78 -4.81 -15.59
CA ALA A 76 -9.84 -3.59 -14.79
C ALA A 76 -8.46 -3.00 -14.60
N LEU A 77 -8.40 -1.68 -14.51
CA LEU A 77 -7.22 -0.94 -14.05
C LEU A 77 -7.45 -0.48 -12.62
N VAL A 78 -6.43 -0.55 -11.80
CA VAL A 78 -6.45 0.12 -10.50
C VAL A 78 -5.64 1.41 -10.62
N ARG A 79 -6.22 2.50 -10.12
CA ARG A 79 -5.55 3.79 -9.99
C ARG A 79 -5.46 4.11 -8.50
N SER A 80 -4.25 4.30 -8.00
CA SER A 80 -4.04 4.54 -6.58
C SER A 80 -3.36 5.89 -6.34
N GLU A 81 -3.95 6.68 -5.45
CA GLU A 81 -3.25 7.79 -4.81
C GLU A 81 -2.48 7.18 -3.63
N VAL A 82 -1.16 7.31 -3.65
CA VAL A 82 -0.28 6.65 -2.68
C VAL A 82 0.36 7.69 -1.77
N TYR A 83 0.34 7.39 -0.48
CA TYR A 83 0.85 8.27 0.57
C TYR A 83 1.92 7.57 1.39
N LEU A 84 2.97 8.31 1.73
CA LEU A 84 3.91 7.86 2.74
C LEU A 84 3.33 8.22 4.11
N VAL A 85 3.16 7.23 4.98
CA VAL A 85 2.44 7.42 6.23
C VAL A 85 3.29 7.08 7.45
N THR A 86 2.93 7.72 8.59
CA THR A 86 3.33 7.28 9.91
C THR A 86 2.08 6.96 10.71
N VAL A 87 2.18 5.98 11.59
CA VAL A 87 1.04 5.48 12.38
C VAL A 87 1.45 5.27 13.82
N GLU A 88 0.43 5.21 14.71
CA GLU A 88 0.56 4.77 16.09
C GLU A 88 -0.05 3.40 16.24
N GLY A 89 0.58 2.54 17.05
CA GLY A 89 0.14 1.18 17.28
C GLY A 89 0.95 0.17 16.49
N HIS A 90 0.67 -1.09 16.75
CA HIS A 90 1.30 -2.21 16.04
C HIS A 90 0.30 -2.80 15.06
N ALA A 91 0.74 -3.02 13.83
CA ALA A 91 -0.11 -3.60 12.81
C ALA A 91 -0.52 -5.02 13.19
N LEU A 92 -1.82 -5.27 13.16
CA LEU A 92 -2.44 -6.57 13.47
C LEU A 92 -3.35 -6.96 12.31
N ILE A 93 -3.52 -8.26 12.12
CA ILE A 93 -4.47 -8.75 11.12
C ILE A 93 -5.89 -8.49 11.62
N GLN A 94 -6.68 -7.78 10.82
CA GLN A 94 -8.09 -7.50 11.09
C GLN A 94 -8.90 -7.56 9.80
N ALA A 95 -10.22 -7.57 9.93
CA ALA A 95 -11.17 -7.56 8.82
C ALA A 95 -10.84 -8.65 7.80
N GLU A 96 -10.70 -8.29 6.54
CA GLU A 96 -10.45 -9.24 5.45
C GLU A 96 -8.98 -9.53 5.19
N ILE A 97 -8.07 -9.02 6.02
CA ILE A 97 -6.64 -9.27 5.86
C ILE A 97 -6.31 -10.65 6.40
N GLU A 98 -5.72 -11.48 5.55
CA GLU A 98 -5.32 -12.83 5.90
C GLU A 98 -3.89 -12.88 6.40
N GLU A 99 -3.03 -12.05 5.83
CA GLU A 99 -1.60 -12.12 6.08
C GLU A 99 -0.94 -10.75 5.96
N LEU A 100 0.02 -10.47 6.87
CA LEU A 100 0.93 -9.32 6.77
C LEU A 100 2.30 -9.82 6.37
N LEU A 101 2.99 -9.05 5.54
CA LEU A 101 4.36 -9.37 5.17
C LEU A 101 5.17 -8.08 5.04
N TRP A 102 6.21 -7.96 5.87
CA TRP A 102 7.18 -6.87 5.76
C TRP A 102 8.26 -7.28 4.77
N ILE A 103 8.47 -6.48 3.73
CA ILE A 103 9.42 -6.81 2.67
C ILE A 103 10.53 -5.77 2.56
N ASP A 104 11.69 -6.20 2.10
CA ASP A 104 12.74 -5.27 1.68
C ASP A 104 12.39 -4.76 0.28
N PRO A 105 12.08 -3.47 0.11
CA PRO A 105 11.68 -2.96 -1.21
C PRO A 105 12.80 -3.03 -2.25
N ALA A 106 14.07 -3.11 -1.83
CA ALA A 106 15.19 -3.24 -2.74
C ALA A 106 15.46 -4.70 -3.15
N ALA A 107 14.97 -5.65 -2.36
CA ALA A 107 15.14 -7.09 -2.60
C ALA A 107 13.86 -7.81 -2.22
N PRO A 108 12.76 -7.63 -2.98
CA PRO A 108 11.47 -8.23 -2.62
C PRO A 108 11.55 -9.75 -2.64
N PRO A 109 10.82 -10.42 -1.73
CA PRO A 109 10.82 -11.87 -1.67
C PRO A 109 10.11 -12.48 -2.88
N ASP A 110 10.33 -13.76 -3.09
CA ASP A 110 9.70 -14.51 -4.18
C ASP A 110 8.28 -14.93 -3.77
N VAL A 111 7.40 -13.96 -3.70
CA VAL A 111 5.97 -14.16 -3.42
C VAL A 111 5.15 -13.38 -4.45
N PRO A 112 3.89 -13.77 -4.71
CA PRO A 112 3.05 -13.02 -5.64
C PRO A 112 2.79 -11.61 -5.12
N LEU A 113 3.10 -10.61 -5.94
CA LEU A 113 2.84 -9.21 -5.64
C LEU A 113 1.83 -8.65 -6.63
N ALA A 114 0.97 -7.77 -6.18
CA ALA A 114 0.05 -7.05 -7.07
C ALA A 114 0.84 -6.25 -8.10
N PRO A 115 0.35 -6.16 -9.35
CA PRO A 115 1.07 -5.41 -10.40
C PRO A 115 1.41 -3.98 -10.02
N LEU A 116 0.51 -3.27 -9.34
CA LEU A 116 0.77 -1.91 -8.88
C LEU A 116 2.01 -1.87 -7.98
N LEU A 117 2.12 -2.78 -7.02
CA LEU A 117 3.24 -2.85 -6.10
C LEU A 117 4.53 -3.20 -6.83
N ALA A 118 4.52 -4.28 -7.59
CA ALA A 118 5.73 -4.80 -8.24
C ALA A 118 6.24 -3.90 -9.35
N ARG A 119 5.34 -3.35 -10.17
CA ARG A 119 5.72 -2.63 -11.40
C ARG A 119 5.82 -1.12 -11.22
N GLN A 120 5.16 -0.55 -10.22
CA GLN A 120 5.08 0.90 -10.03
C GLN A 120 5.68 1.35 -8.70
N ILE A 121 5.25 0.80 -7.58
CA ILE A 121 5.63 1.30 -6.27
C ILE A 121 7.09 0.95 -5.93
N LEU A 122 7.49 -0.32 -6.07
CA LEU A 122 8.84 -0.73 -5.74
C LEU A 122 9.90 -0.02 -6.61
N PRO A 123 9.71 0.10 -7.93
CA PRO A 123 10.63 0.90 -8.74
C PRO A 123 10.69 2.38 -8.33
N ALA A 124 9.55 2.98 -7.99
CA ALA A 124 9.49 4.37 -7.56
C ALA A 124 10.24 4.59 -6.23
N LEU A 125 10.11 3.65 -5.29
CA LEU A 125 10.85 3.70 -4.02
C LEU A 125 12.35 3.58 -4.25
N THR A 126 12.78 2.69 -5.13
CA THR A 126 14.20 2.53 -5.47
C THR A 126 14.77 3.79 -6.10
N ALA A 127 14.05 4.38 -7.05
CA ALA A 127 14.45 5.62 -7.70
C ALA A 127 14.58 6.76 -6.70
N ARG A 128 13.64 6.88 -5.78
CA ARG A 128 13.67 7.92 -4.74
C ARG A 128 14.85 7.77 -3.79
N ARG A 129 15.19 6.54 -3.39
CA ARG A 129 16.37 6.26 -2.56
C ARG A 129 17.67 6.62 -3.26
N ARG A 130 17.80 6.31 -4.55
CA ARG A 130 18.98 6.68 -5.36
C ARG A 130 19.13 8.19 -5.45
N ALA A 131 18.05 8.92 -5.69
CA ALA A 131 18.06 10.38 -5.76
C ALA A 131 18.51 10.98 -4.42
N THR A 132 18.08 10.43 -3.30
CA THR A 132 18.48 10.88 -1.97
C THR A 132 19.96 10.61 -1.69
N ARG A 133 20.50 9.48 -2.16
CA ARG A 133 21.91 9.11 -1.96
C ARG A 133 22.89 9.96 -2.75
N THR A 134 22.46 10.51 -3.86
CA THR A 134 23.33 11.31 -4.76
C THR A 134 23.42 12.78 -4.35
N ARG A 135 22.79 13.16 -3.27
CA ARG A 135 22.86 14.53 -2.76
C ARG A 135 23.97 14.74 -1.75
#